data_ae3a115818d866cb89bcf6f4ea02a13b
#
_entry.id   ae3a115818d866cb89bcf6f4ea02a13b
#
_cell.length_a   1.000
_cell.length_b   1.000
_cell.length_c   1.000
_cell.angle_alpha   90.00
_cell.angle_beta   90.00
_cell.angle_gamma   90.00
#
_symmetry.space_group_name_H-M   'P 1'
#
loop_
_entity.id
_entity.type
_entity.pdbx_description
1 polymer ?
#
loop_
_entity_poly.entity_id
_entity_poly.type
_entity_poly.pdbx_seq_one_letter_code
_entity_poly.pdbx_strand_id
1 'polypeptide(L)'
;VVLLALATNLLAAGLLAFTIFFYAVVYSMWLKRATPQNIVIGGAAGAFPPMVGWAIATGGISVESCLMFALIFMWTPPHFWSLALFVKSDYGRAGVPMLTETHGPRVTRNHILGYMIALVPVAIGIAFTSIGGPIYLAVAVVMNLWFLKSCYDVWARDNDAADADGFKIEKTAFKVSLA
;
A
#
# COMPACT_ATOMS: atom_id res chain seq x y z
N VAL A 1 -12.07 18.10 -10.99
CA VAL A 1 -11.69 19.08 -9.96
C VAL A 1 -12.73 20.19 -9.87
N VAL A 2 -13.02 20.93 -10.96
CA VAL A 2 -13.95 22.07 -10.95
C VAL A 2 -15.34 21.66 -10.45
N LEU A 3 -15.91 20.59 -10.99
CA LEU A 3 -17.22 20.07 -10.54
C LEU A 3 -17.24 19.76 -9.04
N LEU A 4 -16.14 19.18 -8.51
CA LEU A 4 -16.03 18.89 -7.08
C LEU A 4 -15.97 20.18 -6.24
N ALA A 5 -15.22 21.19 -6.71
CA ALA A 5 -15.14 22.47 -6.02
C ALA A 5 -16.49 23.18 -5.93
N LEU A 6 -17.30 23.10 -7.00
CA LEU A 6 -18.63 23.72 -7.06
C LEU A 6 -19.67 22.92 -6.25
N ALA A 7 -19.53 21.58 -6.20
CA ALA A 7 -20.51 20.71 -5.56
C ALA A 7 -20.23 20.47 -4.06
N THR A 8 -18.99 20.68 -3.59
CA THR A 8 -18.60 20.38 -2.20
C THR A 8 -17.80 21.53 -1.57
N ASN A 9 -16.47 21.46 -1.61
CA ASN A 9 -15.59 22.47 -1.03
C ASN A 9 -14.22 22.52 -1.73
N LEU A 10 -13.51 23.62 -1.53
CA LEU A 10 -12.19 23.86 -2.15
C LEU A 10 -11.10 22.93 -1.64
N LEU A 11 -11.18 22.47 -0.37
CA LEU A 11 -10.19 21.57 0.20
C LEU A 11 -10.23 20.19 -0.49
N ALA A 12 -11.42 19.61 -0.64
CA ALA A 12 -11.61 18.34 -1.35
C ALA A 12 -11.16 18.44 -2.81
N ALA A 13 -11.50 19.54 -3.47
CA ALA A 13 -11.08 19.81 -4.85
C ALA A 13 -9.56 19.98 -4.97
N GLY A 14 -8.92 20.64 -4.01
CA GLY A 14 -7.47 20.82 -3.93
C GLY A 14 -6.74 19.50 -3.70
N LEU A 15 -7.24 18.67 -2.77
CA LEU A 15 -6.70 17.31 -2.53
C LEU A 15 -6.82 16.43 -3.78
N LEU A 16 -7.96 16.48 -4.47
CA LEU A 16 -8.15 15.74 -5.73
C LEU A 16 -7.20 16.26 -6.82
N ALA A 17 -7.06 17.57 -6.97
CA ALA A 17 -6.13 18.17 -7.93
C ALA A 17 -4.68 17.75 -7.65
N PHE A 18 -4.28 17.80 -6.37
CA PHE A 18 -2.97 17.33 -5.93
C PHE A 18 -2.75 15.84 -6.24
N THR A 19 -3.73 14.99 -5.94
CA THR A 19 -3.67 13.55 -6.21
C THR A 19 -3.48 13.26 -7.69
N ILE A 20 -4.25 13.94 -8.56
CA ILE A 20 -4.14 13.80 -10.02
C ILE A 20 -2.75 14.26 -10.48
N PHE A 21 -2.29 15.43 -10.06
CA PHE A 21 -0.96 15.94 -10.39
C PHE A 21 0.14 15.00 -9.92
N PHE A 22 0.07 14.55 -8.67
CA PHE A 22 1.06 13.65 -8.09
C PHE A 22 1.12 12.31 -8.86
N TYR A 23 -0.04 11.72 -9.17
CA TYR A 23 -0.09 10.45 -9.90
C TYR A 23 0.35 10.60 -11.35
N ALA A 24 -0.17 11.59 -12.07
CA ALA A 24 0.09 11.74 -13.50
C ALA A 24 1.51 12.25 -13.77
N VAL A 25 1.93 13.32 -13.08
CA VAL A 25 3.21 13.98 -13.35
C VAL A 25 4.34 13.37 -12.51
N VAL A 26 4.22 13.44 -11.18
CA VAL A 26 5.31 13.05 -10.28
C VAL A 26 5.57 11.54 -10.38
N TYR A 27 4.52 10.72 -10.23
CA TYR A 27 4.68 9.28 -10.28
C TYR A 27 4.85 8.76 -11.71
N SER A 28 3.88 8.97 -12.62
CA SER A 28 3.86 8.29 -13.92
C SER A 28 4.91 8.82 -14.89
N MET A 29 5.12 10.15 -14.95
CA MET A 29 6.08 10.74 -15.90
C MET A 29 7.51 10.73 -15.36
N TRP A 30 7.72 11.00 -14.07
CA TRP A 30 9.08 11.17 -13.53
C TRP A 30 9.60 9.94 -12.80
N LEU A 31 8.88 9.42 -11.80
CA LEU A 31 9.45 8.50 -10.84
C LEU A 31 9.22 7.01 -11.17
N LYS A 32 8.17 6.66 -11.88
CA LYS A 32 7.81 5.26 -12.17
C LYS A 32 8.96 4.46 -12.80
N ARG A 33 9.76 5.11 -13.68
CA ARG A 33 10.90 4.50 -14.37
C ARG A 33 12.26 4.94 -13.82
N ALA A 34 12.28 5.85 -12.86
CA ALA A 34 13.51 6.43 -12.32
C ALA A 34 13.95 5.80 -10.99
N THR A 35 13.03 5.17 -10.25
CA THR A 35 13.34 4.66 -8.90
C THR A 35 12.74 3.28 -8.64
N PRO A 36 13.45 2.40 -7.90
CA PRO A 36 12.91 1.13 -7.41
C PRO A 36 11.84 1.28 -6.33
N GLN A 37 11.67 2.48 -5.77
CA GLN A 37 10.59 2.81 -4.81
C GLN A 37 9.28 3.22 -5.49
N ASN A 38 9.14 2.91 -6.79
CA ASN A 38 7.97 3.26 -7.59
C ASN A 38 6.64 2.77 -6.98
N ILE A 39 6.63 1.58 -6.36
CA ILE A 39 5.44 1.04 -5.67
C ILE A 39 5.07 1.89 -4.47
N VAL A 40 6.03 2.30 -3.64
CA VAL A 40 5.78 3.16 -2.47
C VAL A 40 5.19 4.50 -2.92
N ILE A 41 5.81 5.13 -3.91
CA ILE A 41 5.38 6.44 -4.41
C ILE A 41 4.01 6.34 -5.09
N GLY A 42 3.79 5.30 -5.92
CA GLY A 42 2.50 5.03 -6.52
C GLY A 42 1.41 4.70 -5.49
N GLY A 43 1.78 3.98 -4.42
CA GLY A 43 0.92 3.67 -3.29
C GLY A 43 0.45 4.92 -2.54
N ALA A 44 1.31 5.94 -2.41
CA ALA A 44 0.91 7.22 -1.84
C ALA A 44 -0.23 7.87 -2.64
N ALA A 45 -0.14 7.87 -3.98
CA ALA A 45 -1.22 8.39 -4.82
C ALA A 45 -2.54 7.62 -4.62
N GLY A 46 -2.46 6.28 -4.53
CA GLY A 46 -3.62 5.41 -4.30
C GLY A 46 -4.23 5.53 -2.89
N ALA A 47 -3.49 6.11 -1.94
CA ALA A 47 -3.94 6.27 -0.56
C ALA A 47 -4.72 7.59 -0.31
N PHE A 48 -4.73 8.56 -1.25
CA PHE A 48 -5.45 9.82 -1.09
C PHE A 48 -6.99 9.74 -1.15
N PRO A 49 -7.64 8.82 -1.90
CA PRO A 49 -9.10 8.82 -2.04
C PRO A 49 -9.88 8.88 -0.73
N PRO A 50 -9.53 8.16 0.36
CA PRO A 50 -10.22 8.30 1.64
C PRO A 50 -10.12 9.71 2.24
N MET A 51 -8.98 10.40 2.09
CA MET A 51 -8.81 11.78 2.55
C MET A 51 -9.69 12.74 1.76
N VAL A 52 -9.79 12.54 0.43
CA VAL A 52 -10.69 13.33 -0.42
C VAL A 52 -12.14 13.11 -0.01
N GLY A 53 -12.56 11.84 0.18
CA GLY A 53 -13.90 11.49 0.64
C GLY A 53 -14.23 12.11 2.01
N TRP A 54 -13.28 12.07 2.95
CA TRP A 54 -13.41 12.69 4.26
C TRP A 54 -13.58 14.20 4.16
N ALA A 55 -12.74 14.87 3.34
CA ALA A 55 -12.83 16.32 3.13
C ALA A 55 -14.14 16.73 2.47
N ILE A 56 -14.73 15.91 1.61
CA ILE A 56 -16.07 16.11 1.05
C ILE A 56 -17.13 16.10 2.16
N ALA A 57 -17.08 15.10 3.03
CA ALA A 57 -18.11 14.89 4.05
C ALA A 57 -18.02 15.87 5.21
N THR A 58 -16.80 16.26 5.63
CA THR A 58 -16.58 17.03 6.86
C THR A 58 -16.07 18.45 6.64
N GLY A 59 -15.63 18.78 5.43
CA GLY A 59 -15.01 20.07 5.12
C GLY A 59 -13.56 20.21 5.60
N GLY A 60 -12.96 19.17 6.22
CA GLY A 60 -11.64 19.24 6.85
C GLY A 60 -10.80 17.99 6.65
N ILE A 61 -9.59 18.01 7.23
CA ILE A 61 -8.70 16.86 7.41
C ILE A 61 -8.65 16.56 8.90
N SER A 62 -8.72 15.28 9.27
CA SER A 62 -8.66 14.83 10.66
C SER A 62 -7.66 13.68 10.82
N VAL A 63 -7.43 13.27 12.06
CA VAL A 63 -6.59 12.09 12.37
C VAL A 63 -7.14 10.84 11.69
N GLU A 64 -8.46 10.68 11.63
CA GLU A 64 -9.12 9.56 10.96
C GLU A 64 -8.76 9.49 9.48
N SER A 65 -8.84 10.61 8.76
CA SER A 65 -8.49 10.65 7.34
C SER A 65 -7.00 10.38 7.10
N CYS A 66 -6.13 10.86 8.00
CA CYS A 66 -4.69 10.56 7.93
C CYS A 66 -4.40 9.08 8.22
N LEU A 67 -5.10 8.47 9.17
CA LEU A 67 -4.95 7.04 9.47
C LEU A 67 -5.46 6.16 8.33
N MET A 68 -6.58 6.51 7.69
CA MET A 68 -7.08 5.80 6.50
C MET A 68 -6.08 5.90 5.34
N PHE A 69 -5.49 7.08 5.10
CA PHE A 69 -4.38 7.25 4.16
C PHE A 69 -3.20 6.35 4.52
N ALA A 70 -2.73 6.42 5.77
CA ALA A 70 -1.59 5.65 6.25
C ALA A 70 -1.82 4.13 6.16
N LEU A 71 -3.06 3.67 6.43
CA LEU A 71 -3.45 2.27 6.29
C LEU A 71 -3.23 1.75 4.87
N ILE A 72 -3.78 2.44 3.87
CA ILE A 72 -3.64 2.05 2.47
C ILE A 72 -2.19 2.22 2.00
N PHE A 73 -1.53 3.29 2.41
CA PHE A 73 -0.14 3.56 2.06
C PHE A 73 0.80 2.47 2.57
N MET A 74 0.67 2.05 3.85
CA MET A 74 1.51 1.01 4.44
C MET A 74 1.15 -0.40 3.95
N TRP A 75 -0.13 -0.64 3.57
CA TRP A 75 -0.59 -1.90 3.01
C TRP A 75 -0.09 -2.12 1.58
N THR A 76 0.03 -1.06 0.78
CA THR A 76 0.38 -1.15 -0.65
C THR A 76 1.72 -1.85 -0.92
N PRO A 77 2.84 -1.53 -0.24
CA PRO A 77 4.12 -2.18 -0.51
C PRO A 77 4.14 -3.69 -0.23
N PRO A 78 3.71 -4.21 0.93
CA PRO A 78 3.70 -5.66 1.16
C PRO A 78 2.78 -6.41 0.20
N HIS A 79 1.65 -5.81 -0.21
CA HIS A 79 0.74 -6.36 -1.20
C HIS A 79 1.43 -6.50 -2.58
N PHE A 80 1.93 -5.39 -3.15
CA PHE A 80 2.51 -5.38 -4.48
C PHE A 80 3.87 -6.07 -4.57
N TRP A 81 4.71 -5.99 -3.55
CA TRP A 81 5.99 -6.69 -3.57
C TRP A 81 5.82 -8.20 -3.41
N SER A 82 4.79 -8.66 -2.69
CA SER A 82 4.45 -10.09 -2.68
C SER A 82 4.12 -10.60 -4.09
N LEU A 83 3.37 -9.82 -4.88
CA LEU A 83 3.11 -10.09 -6.30
C LEU A 83 4.39 -10.03 -7.13
N ALA A 84 5.21 -8.99 -6.96
CA ALA A 84 6.43 -8.77 -7.73
C ALA A 84 7.46 -9.89 -7.58
N LEU A 85 7.46 -10.62 -6.45
CA LEU A 85 8.36 -11.75 -6.24
C LEU A 85 8.13 -12.91 -7.22
N PHE A 86 6.90 -13.13 -7.67
CA PHE A 86 6.58 -14.23 -8.60
C PHE A 86 6.23 -13.79 -10.03
N VAL A 87 6.14 -12.47 -10.31
CA VAL A 87 5.85 -11.91 -11.64
C VAL A 87 7.07 -11.13 -12.20
N LYS A 88 8.28 -11.49 -11.80
CA LYS A 88 9.53 -10.78 -12.11
C LYS A 88 9.71 -10.48 -13.61
N SER A 89 9.50 -11.50 -14.48
CA SER A 89 9.83 -11.40 -15.90
C SER A 89 9.03 -10.33 -16.66
N ASP A 90 7.84 -10.00 -16.21
CA ASP A 90 6.95 -9.08 -16.91
C ASP A 90 7.32 -7.62 -16.65
N TYR A 91 7.75 -7.30 -15.43
CA TYR A 91 8.20 -5.96 -15.06
C TYR A 91 9.55 -5.60 -15.71
N GLY A 92 10.49 -6.56 -15.77
CA GLY A 92 11.78 -6.39 -16.46
C GLY A 92 11.60 -6.06 -17.94
N ARG A 93 10.66 -6.74 -18.63
CA ARG A 93 10.32 -6.45 -20.04
C ARG A 93 9.72 -5.06 -20.24
N ALA A 94 9.00 -4.54 -19.25
CA ALA A 94 8.38 -3.21 -19.30
C ALA A 94 9.34 -2.05 -18.97
N GLY A 95 10.59 -2.35 -18.59
CA GLY A 95 11.62 -1.36 -18.25
C GLY A 95 11.29 -0.58 -16.97
N VAL A 96 10.53 -1.18 -16.05
CA VAL A 96 10.20 -0.58 -14.73
C VAL A 96 11.18 -1.14 -13.70
N PRO A 97 12.01 -0.30 -13.04
CA PRO A 97 13.02 -0.76 -12.08
C PRO A 97 12.34 -1.17 -10.76
N MET A 98 11.82 -2.41 -10.73
CA MET A 98 11.23 -2.95 -9.51
C MET A 98 12.31 -3.25 -8.48
N LEU A 99 11.96 -3.14 -7.18
CA LEU A 99 12.88 -3.45 -6.08
C LEU A 99 13.40 -4.89 -6.17
N THR A 100 12.58 -5.83 -6.63
CA THR A 100 12.94 -7.24 -6.88
C THR A 100 14.03 -7.41 -7.94
N GLU A 101 14.06 -6.53 -8.97
CA GLU A 101 15.04 -6.58 -10.04
C GLU A 101 16.33 -5.84 -9.68
N THR A 102 16.20 -4.67 -9.04
CA THR A 102 17.34 -3.77 -8.77
C THR A 102 18.13 -4.16 -7.53
N HIS A 103 17.46 -4.62 -6.47
CA HIS A 103 18.07 -4.95 -5.17
C HIS A 103 17.89 -6.43 -4.77
N GLY A 104 17.19 -7.19 -5.58
CA GLY A 104 16.98 -8.62 -5.42
C GLY A 104 15.88 -9.01 -4.42
N PRO A 105 15.54 -10.31 -4.42
CA PRO A 105 14.41 -10.82 -3.64
C PRO A 105 14.58 -10.70 -2.13
N ARG A 106 15.80 -10.83 -1.59
CA ARG A 106 16.03 -10.75 -0.14
C ARG A 106 15.74 -9.36 0.42
N VAL A 107 16.19 -8.32 -0.28
CA VAL A 107 15.90 -6.93 0.09
C VAL A 107 14.40 -6.67 0.02
N THR A 108 13.75 -7.15 -1.03
CA THR A 108 12.29 -7.02 -1.18
C THR A 108 11.53 -7.68 -0.03
N ARG A 109 11.92 -8.90 0.40
CA ARG A 109 11.31 -9.59 1.55
C ARG A 109 11.49 -8.81 2.86
N ASN A 110 12.66 -8.18 3.08
CA ASN A 110 12.89 -7.33 4.23
C ASN A 110 11.93 -6.12 4.24
N HIS A 111 11.70 -5.50 3.09
CA HIS A 111 10.76 -4.39 2.96
C HIS A 111 9.31 -4.84 3.17
N ILE A 112 8.90 -6.00 2.61
CA ILE A 112 7.57 -6.57 2.84
C ILE A 112 7.29 -6.69 4.33
N LEU A 113 8.20 -7.32 5.09
CA LEU A 113 8.03 -7.49 6.53
C LEU A 113 8.06 -6.16 7.28
N GLY A 114 8.98 -5.24 6.93
CA GLY A 114 9.10 -3.93 7.56
C GLY A 114 7.84 -3.08 7.42
N TYR A 115 7.27 -3.00 6.21
CA TYR A 115 6.02 -2.28 5.97
C TYR A 115 4.82 -2.96 6.65
N MET A 116 4.80 -4.30 6.71
CA MET A 116 3.75 -5.01 7.44
C MET A 116 3.81 -4.73 8.95
N ILE A 117 4.99 -4.69 9.55
CA ILE A 117 5.17 -4.31 10.96
C ILE A 117 4.68 -2.88 11.20
N ALA A 118 4.98 -1.94 10.29
CA ALA A 118 4.53 -0.56 10.38
C ALA A 118 3.00 -0.42 10.17
N LEU A 119 2.39 -1.30 9.38
CA LEU A 119 0.93 -1.33 9.15
C LEU A 119 0.14 -1.65 10.42
N VAL A 120 0.63 -2.58 11.25
CA VAL A 120 -0.10 -3.06 12.45
C VAL A 120 -0.53 -1.92 13.38
N PRO A 121 0.37 -1.03 13.86
CA PRO A 121 -0.04 0.05 14.77
C PRO A 121 -0.98 1.05 14.10
N VAL A 122 -0.87 1.29 12.80
CA VAL A 122 -1.79 2.16 12.06
C VAL A 122 -3.19 1.55 12.02
N ALA A 123 -3.29 0.27 11.65
CA ALA A 123 -4.58 -0.44 11.60
C ALA A 123 -5.25 -0.51 12.98
N ILE A 124 -4.48 -0.82 14.03
CA ILE A 124 -5.00 -0.85 15.41
C ILE A 124 -5.37 0.56 15.89
N GLY A 125 -4.60 1.58 15.53
CA GLY A 125 -4.85 2.98 15.91
C GLY A 125 -6.22 3.49 15.48
N ILE A 126 -6.73 3.06 14.32
CA ILE A 126 -8.07 3.40 13.83
C ILE A 126 -9.17 2.95 14.82
N ALA A 127 -8.97 1.84 15.52
CA ALA A 127 -9.95 1.33 16.48
C ALA A 127 -10.29 2.31 17.61
N PHE A 128 -9.38 3.21 17.93
CA PHE A 128 -9.50 4.21 19.01
C PHE A 128 -9.97 5.58 18.52
N THR A 129 -10.39 5.67 17.26
CA THR A 129 -10.95 6.88 16.66
C THR A 129 -12.46 6.80 16.51
N SER A 130 -13.08 7.90 16.06
CA SER A 130 -14.53 7.99 15.87
C SER A 130 -15.09 7.01 14.83
N ILE A 131 -14.27 6.51 13.90
CA ILE A 131 -14.65 5.56 12.86
C ILE A 131 -14.35 4.10 13.21
N GLY A 132 -13.67 3.85 14.35
CA GLY A 132 -13.31 2.53 14.82
C GLY A 132 -14.32 1.92 15.77
N GLY A 133 -13.83 1.12 16.71
CA GLY A 133 -14.63 0.49 17.76
C GLY A 133 -14.23 -0.97 18.00
N PRO A 134 -14.88 -1.67 18.96
CA PRO A 134 -14.45 -2.99 19.39
C PRO A 134 -14.60 -4.06 18.28
N ILE A 135 -15.61 -3.96 17.41
CA ILE A 135 -15.79 -4.90 16.29
C ILE A 135 -14.67 -4.70 15.29
N TYR A 136 -14.38 -3.44 14.90
CA TYR A 136 -13.27 -3.13 14.04
C TYR A 136 -11.93 -3.63 14.63
N LEU A 137 -11.70 -3.40 15.92
CA LEU A 137 -10.48 -3.85 16.61
C LEU A 137 -10.29 -5.36 16.51
N ALA A 138 -11.35 -6.13 16.80
CA ALA A 138 -11.30 -7.59 16.73
C ALA A 138 -10.93 -8.08 15.32
N VAL A 139 -11.59 -7.54 14.30
CA VAL A 139 -11.31 -7.87 12.88
C VAL A 139 -9.90 -7.42 12.50
N ALA A 140 -9.50 -6.20 12.82
CA ALA A 140 -8.19 -5.66 12.50
C ALA A 140 -7.06 -6.50 13.13
N VAL A 141 -7.19 -6.93 14.39
CA VAL A 141 -6.21 -7.79 15.05
C VAL A 141 -6.09 -9.13 14.32
N VAL A 142 -7.19 -9.80 14.03
CA VAL A 142 -7.19 -11.11 13.37
C VAL A 142 -6.56 -11.00 11.97
N MET A 143 -7.00 -10.04 11.16
CA MET A 143 -6.51 -9.86 9.78
C MET A 143 -5.04 -9.44 9.75
N ASN A 144 -4.62 -8.53 10.62
CA ASN A 144 -3.22 -8.12 10.69
C ASN A 144 -2.31 -9.26 11.16
N LEU A 145 -2.72 -10.09 12.13
CA LEU A 145 -1.94 -11.25 12.56
C LEU A 145 -1.81 -12.28 11.44
N TRP A 146 -2.88 -12.52 10.70
CA TRP A 146 -2.85 -13.44 9.55
C TRP A 146 -1.94 -12.92 8.43
N PHE A 147 -2.04 -11.64 8.09
CA PHE A 147 -1.18 -11.03 7.05
C PHE A 147 0.27 -10.92 7.52
N LEU A 148 0.52 -10.55 8.78
CA LEU A 148 1.86 -10.51 9.37
C LEU A 148 2.53 -11.89 9.34
N LYS A 149 1.79 -12.94 9.73
CA LYS A 149 2.29 -14.32 9.62
C LYS A 149 2.64 -14.65 8.18
N SER A 150 1.79 -14.34 7.22
CA SER A 150 2.04 -14.60 5.80
C SER A 150 3.28 -13.84 5.29
N CYS A 151 3.47 -12.59 5.68
CA CYS A 151 4.65 -11.80 5.34
C CYS A 151 5.93 -12.33 6.03
N TYR A 152 5.80 -12.83 7.27
CA TYR A 152 6.90 -13.48 7.97
C TYR A 152 7.31 -14.79 7.26
N ASP A 153 6.36 -15.61 6.83
CA ASP A 153 6.63 -16.85 6.09
C ASP A 153 7.36 -16.54 4.76
N VAL A 154 6.99 -15.44 4.07
CA VAL A 154 7.71 -14.94 2.88
C VAL A 154 9.13 -14.49 3.24
N TRP A 155 9.31 -13.80 4.37
CA TRP A 155 10.61 -13.30 4.81
C TRP A 155 11.56 -14.41 5.24
N ALA A 156 11.05 -15.46 5.92
CA ALA A 156 11.84 -16.53 6.53
C ALA A 156 12.47 -17.47 5.49
N ARG A 157 11.97 -17.49 4.24
CA ARG A 157 12.45 -18.41 3.20
C ARG A 157 13.51 -17.79 2.30
N ASP A 158 14.29 -18.65 1.65
CA ASP A 158 15.25 -18.30 0.60
C ASP A 158 14.63 -18.37 -0.81
N ASN A 159 15.43 -18.05 -1.83
CA ASN A 159 14.98 -18.05 -3.20
C ASN A 159 14.84 -19.45 -3.79
N ASP A 160 15.74 -20.36 -3.42
CA ASP A 160 15.75 -21.73 -3.95
C ASP A 160 14.49 -22.48 -3.52
N ALA A 161 14.08 -22.30 -2.24
CA ALA A 161 12.81 -22.83 -1.74
C ALA A 161 11.59 -22.19 -2.41
N ALA A 162 11.66 -20.88 -2.78
CA ALA A 162 10.59 -20.20 -3.48
C ALA A 162 10.42 -20.69 -4.92
N ASP A 163 11.53 -20.87 -5.63
CA ASP A 163 11.54 -21.39 -7.00
C ASP A 163 11.08 -22.86 -7.04
N ALA A 164 11.52 -23.67 -6.08
CA ALA A 164 11.18 -25.10 -5.99
C ALA A 164 9.68 -25.37 -5.83
N ASP A 165 8.94 -24.52 -5.09
CA ASP A 165 7.49 -24.67 -4.88
C ASP A 165 6.62 -23.75 -5.76
N GLY A 166 7.23 -23.06 -6.70
CA GLY A 166 6.55 -22.15 -7.63
C GLY A 166 5.92 -20.93 -6.93
N PHE A 167 6.61 -20.37 -5.93
CA PHE A 167 6.21 -19.17 -5.17
C PHE A 167 4.88 -19.33 -4.43
N LYS A 168 4.61 -20.52 -3.89
CA LYS A 168 3.34 -20.84 -3.24
C LYS A 168 3.07 -19.94 -2.03
N ILE A 169 4.09 -19.64 -1.21
CA ILE A 169 3.95 -18.81 -0.01
C ILE A 169 3.75 -17.34 -0.39
N GLU A 170 4.49 -16.81 -1.37
CA GLU A 170 4.34 -15.47 -1.90
C GLU A 170 2.95 -15.23 -2.50
N LYS A 171 2.46 -16.19 -3.27
CA LYS A 171 1.08 -16.17 -3.81
C LYS A 171 0.03 -16.22 -2.69
N THR A 172 0.30 -16.95 -1.61
CA THR A 172 -0.59 -16.99 -0.45
C THR A 172 -0.60 -15.63 0.27
N ALA A 173 0.57 -15.04 0.53
CA ALA A 173 0.65 -13.71 1.14
C ALA A 173 -0.07 -12.65 0.30
N PHE A 174 0.10 -12.67 -1.02
CA PHE A 174 -0.65 -11.82 -1.94
C PHE A 174 -2.17 -12.02 -1.82
N LYS A 175 -2.66 -13.28 -1.77
CA LYS A 175 -4.09 -13.56 -1.61
C LYS A 175 -4.63 -13.10 -0.24
N VAL A 176 -3.87 -13.33 0.84
CA VAL A 176 -4.25 -12.90 2.19
C VAL A 176 -4.35 -11.37 2.26
N SER A 177 -3.49 -10.64 1.54
CA SER A 177 -3.57 -9.18 1.50
C SER A 177 -4.83 -8.62 0.82
N LEU A 178 -5.59 -9.45 0.11
CA LEU A 178 -6.87 -9.10 -0.54
C LEU A 178 -8.11 -9.41 0.33
N ALA A 179 -7.93 -10.12 1.45
CA ALA A 179 -9.02 -10.48 2.38
C ALA A 179 -9.32 -9.34 3.35
#